data_477a19995d649f94e8489ef7e1976ce3
#
_entry.id   477a19995d649f94e8489ef7e1976ce3
#
_cell.length_a   1.000
_cell.length_b   1.000
_cell.length_c   1.000
_cell.angle_alpha   90.00
_cell.angle_beta   90.00
_cell.angle_gamma   90.00
#
_symmetry.space_group_name_H-M   'P 1'
#
loop_
_entity.id
_entity.type
_entity.pdbx_description
1 polymer ?
#
loop_
_entity_poly.entity_id
_entity_poly.type
_entity_poly.pdbx_seq_one_letter_code
_entity_poly.pdbx_strand_id
1 'polypeptide(L)'
;MTATVAKNKTAAGYFLCRRSEATKLLEKAKTEAAEILKELKAFYTGDIGITAYINRHAMGCSVAGDLTINGEICRSYDPIDLCFLELNELMTKRLIESRKEDDPNGKG
;
A
#
# COMPACT_ATOMS: atom_id res chain seq x y z
N MET A 1 14.77 12.03 10.74
CA MET A 1 14.30 11.72 10.41
C MET A 1 14.05 11.48 9.76
N THR A 2 14.17 11.50 9.95
CA THR A 2 13.92 11.30 9.42
C THR A 2 13.34 10.55 8.78
N ALA A 3 13.54 9.49 9.15
CA ALA A 3 12.63 8.52 8.69
C ALA A 3 11.53 9.09 7.92
N THR A 4 11.01 10.07 8.38
CA THR A 4 10.02 10.86 7.69
C THR A 4 10.50 11.22 6.32
N VAL A 5 11.75 11.52 6.22
CA VAL A 5 12.33 11.89 4.95
C VAL A 5 12.26 10.74 3.97
N ALA A 6 12.52 9.55 4.44
CA ALA A 6 12.48 8.39 3.57
C ALA A 6 11.09 8.17 3.01
N LYS A 7 10.09 8.32 3.85
CA LYS A 7 8.72 8.18 3.38
C LYS A 7 8.36 9.25 2.39
N ASN A 8 8.82 10.44 2.64
CA ASN A 8 8.53 11.53 1.75
C ASN A 8 9.10 11.30 0.37
N LYS A 9 10.28 10.72 0.32
CA LYS A 9 10.88 10.45 -0.97
C LYS A 9 10.06 9.46 -1.76
N THR A 10 9.54 8.45 -1.10
CA THR A 10 8.72 7.47 -1.77
C THR A 10 7.45 8.12 -2.28
N ALA A 11 6.80 8.88 -1.41
CA ALA A 11 5.58 9.54 -1.80
C ALA A 11 5.80 10.47 -2.97
N ALA A 12 6.89 11.20 -2.93
CA ALA A 12 7.20 12.11 -4.01
C ALA A 12 7.46 11.36 -5.31
N GLY A 13 8.01 10.15 -5.20
CA GLY A 13 8.29 9.37 -6.38
C GLY A 13 7.03 8.96 -7.12
N TYR A 14 5.96 8.66 -6.40
CA TYR A 14 4.74 8.21 -7.03
C TYR A 14 3.78 9.34 -7.39
N PHE A 15 4.00 10.52 -6.85
CA PHE A 15 3.09 11.63 -7.09
C PHE A 15 3.74 12.67 -7.99
N LEU A 16 3.08 13.01 -9.09
CA LEU A 16 3.55 14.01 -10.05
C LEU A 16 4.96 13.71 -10.54
N CYS A 17 5.18 12.48 -10.94
CA CYS A 17 6.45 12.08 -11.54
C CYS A 17 6.45 12.42 -13.03
N ARG A 18 7.61 12.35 -13.63
CA ARG A 18 7.75 12.59 -15.06
C ARG A 18 7.15 11.43 -15.84
N ARG A 19 6.59 11.74 -16.99
CA ARG A 19 6.02 10.69 -17.83
C ARG A 19 7.05 9.64 -18.19
N SER A 20 8.28 10.05 -18.41
CA SER A 20 9.33 9.11 -18.78
C SER A 20 9.69 8.17 -17.65
N GLU A 21 9.38 8.53 -16.42
CA GLU A 21 9.69 7.71 -15.26
C GLU A 21 8.49 6.92 -14.77
N ALA A 22 7.30 7.28 -15.24
CA ALA A 22 6.08 6.69 -14.72
C ALA A 22 6.04 5.18 -14.90
N THR A 23 6.51 4.68 -16.02
CA THR A 23 6.49 3.25 -16.28
C THR A 23 7.37 2.49 -15.30
N LYS A 24 8.55 3.04 -15.03
CA LYS A 24 9.46 2.40 -14.06
C LYS A 24 8.85 2.41 -12.67
N LEU A 25 8.25 3.53 -12.30
CA LEU A 25 7.63 3.62 -10.99
C LEU A 25 6.43 2.70 -10.89
N LEU A 26 5.71 2.52 -11.99
CA LEU A 26 4.59 1.60 -12.01
C LEU A 26 5.06 0.18 -11.71
N GLU A 27 6.16 -0.24 -12.33
CA GLU A 27 6.69 -1.58 -12.07
C GLU A 27 7.16 -1.72 -10.63
N LYS A 28 7.77 -0.67 -10.10
CA LYS A 28 8.20 -0.69 -8.71
C LYS A 28 6.98 -0.81 -7.79
N ALA A 29 5.92 -0.09 -8.10
CA ALA A 29 4.71 -0.14 -7.30
C ALA A 29 4.08 -1.53 -7.33
N LYS A 30 4.10 -2.17 -8.50
CA LYS A 30 3.56 -3.52 -8.61
C LYS A 30 4.34 -4.49 -7.74
N THR A 31 5.66 -4.33 -7.69
CA THR A 31 6.48 -5.18 -6.85
C THR A 31 6.19 -4.97 -5.37
N GLU A 32 6.09 -3.71 -4.97
CA GLU A 32 5.76 -3.40 -3.57
C GLU A 32 4.38 -3.91 -3.20
N ALA A 33 3.44 -3.76 -4.11
CA ALA A 33 2.08 -4.24 -3.86
C ALA A 33 2.06 -5.75 -3.66
N ALA A 34 2.82 -6.47 -4.50
CA ALA A 34 2.87 -7.92 -4.38
C ALA A 34 3.44 -8.36 -3.04
N GLU A 35 4.46 -7.66 -2.57
CA GLU A 35 5.07 -7.99 -1.30
C GLU A 35 4.13 -7.73 -0.13
N ILE A 36 3.42 -6.61 -0.18
CA ILE A 36 2.47 -6.29 0.86
C ILE A 36 1.32 -7.28 0.88
N LEU A 37 0.83 -7.66 -0.30
CA LEU A 37 -0.25 -8.63 -0.39
C LEU A 37 0.18 -9.99 0.15
N LYS A 38 1.42 -10.36 -0.10
CA LYS A 38 1.94 -11.61 0.40
C LYS A 38 1.92 -11.64 1.92
N GLU A 39 2.33 -10.54 2.55
CA GLU A 39 2.30 -10.45 4.00
C GLU A 39 0.88 -10.39 4.52
N LEU A 40 0.03 -9.66 3.83
CA LEU A 40 -1.34 -9.48 4.27
C LEU A 40 -2.11 -10.79 4.29
N LYS A 41 -1.77 -11.69 3.40
CA LYS A 41 -2.47 -12.98 3.35
C LYS A 41 -2.25 -13.84 4.59
N ALA A 42 -1.25 -13.50 5.39
CA ALA A 42 -1.08 -14.18 6.66
C ALA A 42 -2.19 -13.84 7.65
N PHE A 43 -2.87 -12.72 7.43
CA PHE A 43 -3.91 -12.25 8.32
C PHE A 43 -5.30 -12.25 7.71
N TYR A 44 -5.37 -12.31 6.39
CA TYR A 44 -6.63 -12.14 5.70
C TYR A 44 -6.80 -13.23 4.66
N THR A 45 -7.87 -13.99 4.78
CA THR A 45 -8.09 -15.14 3.89
C THR A 45 -8.93 -14.79 2.68
N GLY A 46 -9.50 -13.60 2.61
CA GLY A 46 -10.29 -13.22 1.47
C GLY A 46 -9.44 -12.93 0.25
N ASP A 47 -10.11 -12.72 -0.87
CA ASP A 47 -9.44 -12.37 -2.11
C ASP A 47 -9.19 -10.88 -2.12
N ILE A 48 -7.95 -10.49 -1.90
CA ILE A 48 -7.58 -9.08 -1.84
C ILE A 48 -6.50 -8.80 -2.88
N GLY A 49 -6.63 -7.67 -3.55
CA GLY A 49 -5.67 -7.31 -4.58
C GLY A 49 -5.43 -5.82 -4.65
N ILE A 50 -4.37 -5.46 -5.34
CA ILE A 50 -4.03 -4.07 -5.60
C ILE A 50 -3.72 -3.96 -7.08
N THR A 51 -4.42 -3.05 -7.76
CA THR A 51 -4.18 -2.79 -9.18
C THR A 51 -3.49 -1.44 -9.30
N ALA A 52 -2.27 -1.45 -9.80
CA ALA A 52 -1.52 -0.21 -9.99
C ALA A 52 -1.69 0.30 -11.40
N TYR A 53 -1.78 1.62 -11.55
CA TYR A 53 -1.94 2.22 -12.85
C TYR A 53 -1.42 3.65 -12.83
N ILE A 54 -1.28 4.24 -14.02
CA ILE A 54 -0.77 5.59 -14.15
C ILE A 54 -1.92 6.55 -14.36
N ASN A 55 -1.96 7.58 -13.52
CA ASN A 55 -2.89 8.68 -13.65
C ASN A 55 -2.17 9.86 -14.26
N ARG A 56 -2.81 10.51 -15.23
CA ARG A 56 -2.23 11.68 -15.87
C ARG A 56 -2.81 12.95 -15.30
N HIS A 57 -1.91 13.90 -15.05
CA HIS A 57 -2.28 15.20 -14.53
C HIS A 57 -1.72 16.26 -15.45
N ALA A 58 -2.19 17.47 -15.27
CA ALA A 58 -1.69 18.58 -16.10
C ALA A 58 -0.20 18.77 -15.93
N MET A 59 0.33 18.52 -14.74
CA MET A 59 1.73 18.80 -14.44
C MET A 59 2.61 17.56 -14.40
N GLY A 60 2.07 16.42 -14.70
CA GLY A 60 2.87 15.18 -14.67
C GLY A 60 1.99 13.98 -14.52
N CYS A 61 2.59 12.91 -14.03
CA CYS A 61 1.88 11.65 -13.84
C CYS A 61 1.97 11.21 -12.39
N SER A 62 1.02 10.41 -11.96
CA SER A 62 1.06 9.75 -10.67
C SER A 62 0.90 8.26 -10.87
N VAL A 63 1.49 7.47 -9.99
CA VAL A 63 1.19 6.04 -9.94
C VAL A 63 0.13 5.85 -8.88
N ALA A 64 -1.03 5.40 -9.29
CA ALA A 64 -2.17 5.22 -8.41
C ALA A 64 -2.48 3.74 -8.26
N GLY A 65 -3.36 3.41 -7.33
CA GLY A 65 -3.74 2.03 -7.12
C GLY A 65 -5.14 1.89 -6.60
N ASP A 66 -5.78 0.78 -6.98
CA ASP A 66 -7.10 0.42 -6.50
C ASP A 66 -6.96 -0.80 -5.61
N LEU A 67 -7.54 -0.72 -4.42
CA LEU A 67 -7.60 -1.85 -3.51
C LEU A 67 -8.89 -2.60 -3.81
N THR A 68 -8.77 -3.89 -4.13
CA THR A 68 -9.93 -4.70 -4.45
C THR A 68 -10.11 -5.80 -3.42
N ILE A 69 -11.35 -6.12 -3.13
CA ILE A 69 -11.70 -7.22 -2.25
C ILE A 69 -12.77 -8.03 -2.95
N ASN A 70 -12.48 -9.30 -3.16
CA ASN A 70 -13.38 -10.20 -3.87
C ASN A 70 -13.74 -9.68 -5.26
N GLY A 71 -12.73 -9.05 -5.90
CA GLY A 71 -12.91 -8.58 -7.27
C GLY A 71 -13.52 -7.20 -7.40
N GLU A 72 -13.93 -6.59 -6.30
CA GLU A 72 -14.55 -5.28 -6.36
C GLU A 72 -13.65 -4.21 -5.77
N ILE A 73 -13.66 -3.04 -6.39
CA ILE A 73 -12.84 -1.93 -5.92
C ILE A 73 -13.43 -1.37 -4.63
N CYS A 74 -12.66 -1.45 -3.55
CA CYS A 74 -13.06 -0.90 -2.27
C CYS A 74 -12.65 0.54 -2.13
N ARG A 75 -11.48 0.87 -2.61
CA ARG A 75 -10.94 2.20 -2.43
C ARG A 75 -9.85 2.45 -3.44
N SER A 76 -9.75 3.68 -3.92
CA SER A 76 -8.71 4.09 -4.85
C SER A 76 -7.76 5.04 -4.16
N TYR A 77 -6.48 4.93 -4.48
CA TYR A 77 -5.45 5.75 -3.88
C TYR A 77 -4.61 6.41 -4.96
N ASP A 78 -4.30 7.67 -4.77
CA ASP A 78 -3.44 8.41 -5.68
C ASP A 78 -2.69 9.45 -4.83
N PRO A 79 -1.40 9.25 -4.60
CA PRO A 79 -0.53 8.19 -5.13
C PRO A 79 -0.72 6.86 -4.40
N ILE A 80 -0.18 5.82 -5.02
CA ILE A 80 -0.40 4.46 -4.53
C ILE A 80 0.25 4.18 -3.18
N ASP A 81 1.27 4.95 -2.82
CA ASP A 81 1.94 4.70 -1.54
C ASP A 81 1.01 4.97 -0.36
N LEU A 82 -0.06 5.72 -0.57
CA LEU A 82 -1.07 5.88 0.48
C LEU A 82 -1.76 4.55 0.76
N CYS A 83 -1.94 3.73 -0.26
CA CYS A 83 -2.50 2.40 -0.10
C CYS A 83 -1.54 1.53 0.72
N PHE A 84 -0.26 1.59 0.38
CA PHE A 84 0.75 0.80 1.08
C PHE A 84 0.81 1.19 2.54
N LEU A 85 0.75 2.48 2.82
CA LEU A 85 0.79 2.97 4.17
C LEU A 85 -0.40 2.45 4.98
N GLU A 86 -1.58 2.55 4.41
CA GLU A 86 -2.79 2.11 5.10
C GLU A 86 -2.76 0.61 5.37
N LEU A 87 -2.32 -0.19 4.40
CA LEU A 87 -2.26 -1.62 4.57
C LEU A 87 -1.21 -2.03 5.60
N ASN A 88 -0.09 -1.32 5.63
CA ASN A 88 0.93 -1.59 6.63
C ASN A 88 0.43 -1.26 8.03
N GLU A 89 -0.33 -0.20 8.17
CA GLU A 89 -0.92 0.14 9.45
C GLU A 89 -1.93 -0.92 9.88
N LEU A 90 -2.70 -1.40 8.94
CA LEU A 90 -3.68 -2.44 9.22
C LEU A 90 -3.01 -3.72 9.69
N MET A 91 -1.94 -4.12 9.03
CA MET A 91 -1.22 -5.33 9.42
C MET A 91 -0.59 -5.19 10.81
N THR A 92 -0.05 -4.01 11.09
CA THR A 92 0.52 -3.76 12.40
C THR A 92 -0.54 -3.87 13.49
N LYS A 93 -1.70 -3.32 13.22
CA LYS A 93 -2.81 -3.37 14.17
C LYS A 93 -3.24 -4.81 14.42
N ARG A 94 -3.35 -5.58 13.34
CA ARG A 94 -3.77 -6.99 13.47
C ARG A 94 -2.74 -7.78 14.26
N LEU A 95 -1.48 -7.50 14.04
CA LEU A 95 -0.43 -8.21 14.76
C LEU A 95 -0.50 -7.92 16.25
N ILE A 96 -0.76 -6.68 16.60
CA ILE A 96 -0.90 -6.29 18.01
C ILE A 96 -2.10 -6.99 18.63
N GLU A 97 -3.22 -7.02 17.93
CA GLU A 97 -4.42 -7.66 18.42
C GLU A 97 -4.20 -9.15 18.62
N SER A 98 -3.48 -9.76 17.68
CA SER A 98 -3.19 -11.19 17.79
C SER A 98 -2.36 -11.49 19.04
N ARG A 99 -1.41 -10.64 19.33
CA ARG A 99 -0.59 -10.83 20.53
C ARG A 99 -1.40 -10.70 21.80
N LYS A 100 -2.34 -9.76 21.81
CA LYS A 100 -3.19 -9.61 22.97
C LYS A 100 -4.03 -10.84 23.22
N GLU A 101 -4.52 -11.43 22.15
CA GLU A 101 -5.35 -12.62 22.29
C GLU A 101 -4.55 -13.81 22.81
N ASP A 102 -3.29 -13.87 22.45
CA ASP A 102 -2.44 -14.98 22.85
C ASP A 102 -1.90 -14.83 24.26
N ASP A 103 -2.02 -13.64 24.82
CA ASP A 103 -1.48 -13.36 26.16
C ASP A 103 -2.48 -13.78 27.22
N PRO A 104 -2.20 -14.85 27.96
CA PRO A 104 -3.14 -15.32 28.98
C PRO A 104 -3.40 -14.29 30.07
N ASN A 105 -2.41 -13.46 30.35
CA ASN A 105 -2.61 -12.40 31.34
C ASN A 105 -3.39 -11.25 30.74
N GLY A 106 -3.23 -11.03 29.45
CA GLY A 106 -3.87 -9.93 28.80
C GLY A 106 -5.36 -10.05 28.76
N LYS A 107 -5.84 -11.26 28.65
CA LYS A 107 -7.27 -11.45 28.59
C LYS A 107 -7.92 -11.44 29.94
N GLY A 108 -7.13 -11.62 30.94
CA GLY A 108 -7.64 -11.59 32.32
C GLY A 108 -8.13 -10.24 32.70
#